data_b9c3e1512693d8f55231566af5597b14
#
_entry.id   b9c3e1512693d8f55231566af5597b14
#
_cell.length_a   1.000
_cell.length_b   1.000
_cell.length_c   1.000
_cell.angle_alpha   90.00
_cell.angle_beta   90.00
_cell.angle_gamma   90.00
#
_symmetry.space_group_name_H-M   'P 1'
#
loop_
_entity.id
_entity.type
_entity.pdbx_description
1 polymer ?
#
loop_
_entity_poly.entity_id
_entity_poly.type
_entity_poly.pdbx_seq_one_letter_code
_entity_poly.pdbx_strand_id
1 'polypeptide(L)'
;MIWTIIPVITLAGLILYGLYTWTDIMTVEENDEALVVELYAQQFNWKARYAGEDGVLGDANVRFLQDFDGKNLVGIDATDPNGFDDIIVQELHLPVGREVIFKMRSQDVLHSAYMPHFRAQMNCVPGMITEFAFTPKTTTEEMRLNPEMIAKVKKINKIRMEKSKELVASGDTALDPYEFDYLLLCNKICGASHYNMQMKIIVESEKDYAKWIADQQTFAEVIQ
;
A
#
# COMPACT_ATOMS: atom_id res chain seq x y z
N MET A 1 -50.15 0.39 -9.86
CA MET A 1 -49.48 1.69 -9.75
C MET A 1 -48.71 1.84 -8.44
N ILE A 2 -49.31 1.63 -7.24
CA ILE A 2 -48.57 1.75 -5.94
C ILE A 2 -47.35 0.85 -5.89
N TRP A 3 -47.46 -0.41 -6.28
CA TRP A 3 -46.36 -1.39 -6.34
C TRP A 3 -45.22 -1.04 -7.30
N THR A 4 -45.39 -0.08 -8.17
CA THR A 4 -44.36 0.44 -9.08
C THR A 4 -43.77 1.73 -8.52
N ILE A 5 -44.62 2.64 -8.03
CA ILE A 5 -44.20 3.96 -7.57
C ILE A 5 -43.33 3.88 -6.30
N ILE A 6 -43.75 3.09 -5.32
CA ILE A 6 -42.99 2.95 -4.05
C ILE A 6 -41.58 2.43 -4.30
N PRO A 7 -41.36 1.30 -5.01
CA PRO A 7 -39.99 0.82 -5.32
C PRO A 7 -39.17 1.83 -6.11
N VAL A 8 -39.78 2.55 -7.08
CA VAL A 8 -39.06 3.56 -7.89
C VAL A 8 -38.55 4.70 -7.00
N ILE A 9 -39.38 5.24 -6.10
CA ILE A 9 -38.96 6.32 -5.19
C ILE A 9 -37.88 5.83 -4.23
N THR A 10 -38.06 4.64 -3.66
CA THR A 10 -37.08 4.06 -2.74
C THR A 10 -35.75 3.82 -3.44
N LEU A 11 -35.75 3.26 -4.65
CA LEU A 11 -34.57 3.00 -5.43
C LEU A 11 -33.86 4.30 -5.84
N ALA A 12 -34.60 5.31 -6.27
CA ALA A 12 -34.04 6.62 -6.59
C ALA A 12 -33.32 7.24 -5.36
N GLY A 13 -33.95 7.19 -4.17
CA GLY A 13 -33.32 7.65 -2.93
C GLY A 13 -32.05 6.88 -2.59
N LEU A 14 -32.06 5.56 -2.72
CA LEU A 14 -30.88 4.73 -2.46
C LEU A 14 -29.74 4.98 -3.46
N ILE A 15 -30.06 5.18 -4.74
CA ILE A 15 -29.07 5.48 -5.78
C ILE A 15 -28.42 6.85 -5.51
N LEU A 16 -29.20 7.88 -5.21
CA LEU A 16 -28.68 9.21 -4.92
C LEU A 16 -27.79 9.20 -3.67
N TYR A 17 -28.22 8.52 -2.62
CA TYR A 17 -27.42 8.34 -1.41
C TYR A 17 -26.13 7.57 -1.70
N GLY A 18 -26.22 6.50 -2.46
CA GLY A 18 -25.07 5.70 -2.86
C GLY A 18 -24.05 6.48 -3.71
N LEU A 19 -24.52 7.30 -4.66
CA LEU A 19 -23.66 8.18 -5.46
C LEU A 19 -22.96 9.23 -4.58
N TYR A 20 -23.69 9.85 -3.65
CA TYR A 20 -23.11 10.82 -2.72
C TYR A 20 -22.00 10.17 -1.87
N THR A 21 -22.30 9.03 -1.25
CA THR A 21 -21.32 8.29 -0.43
C THR A 21 -20.12 7.83 -1.26
N TRP A 22 -20.36 7.36 -2.48
CA TRP A 22 -19.28 6.93 -3.38
C TRP A 22 -18.36 8.10 -3.75
N THR A 23 -18.93 9.26 -4.10
CA THR A 23 -18.15 10.45 -4.41
C THR A 23 -17.31 10.90 -3.21
N ASP A 24 -17.89 10.92 -2.02
CA ASP A 24 -17.22 11.30 -0.76
C ASP A 24 -16.00 10.41 -0.47
N ILE A 25 -16.11 9.10 -0.72
CA ILE A 25 -15.02 8.13 -0.45
C ILE A 25 -13.95 8.13 -1.55
N MET A 26 -14.36 8.32 -2.81
CA MET A 26 -13.50 8.10 -3.97
C MET A 26 -12.86 9.38 -4.52
N THR A 27 -13.33 10.55 -4.10
CA THR A 27 -12.71 11.80 -4.50
C THR A 27 -11.48 12.03 -3.63
N VAL A 28 -10.32 12.08 -4.26
CA VAL A 28 -9.07 12.50 -3.61
C VAL A 28 -8.98 14.01 -3.78
N GLU A 29 -9.06 14.74 -2.68
CA GLU A 29 -8.90 16.19 -2.67
C GLU A 29 -7.41 16.55 -2.63
N GLU A 30 -7.02 17.60 -3.33
CA GLU A 30 -5.66 18.15 -3.22
C GLU A 30 -5.48 18.71 -1.80
N ASN A 31 -4.44 18.23 -1.14
CA ASN A 31 -4.10 18.61 0.24
C ASN A 31 -2.57 18.69 0.36
N ASP A 32 -2.06 19.90 0.48
CA ASP A 32 -0.61 20.17 0.59
C ASP A 32 0.02 19.55 1.86
N GLU A 33 -0.78 19.22 2.87
CA GLU A 33 -0.30 18.56 4.10
C GLU A 33 -0.30 17.02 3.98
N ALA A 34 -0.97 16.47 2.96
CA ALA A 34 -1.03 15.02 2.76
C ALA A 34 0.33 14.45 2.37
N LEU A 35 0.58 13.22 2.81
CA LEU A 35 1.73 12.46 2.34
C LEU A 35 1.39 11.82 0.99
N VAL A 36 2.15 12.14 -0.06
CA VAL A 36 1.99 11.53 -1.37
C VAL A 36 2.91 10.32 -1.51
N VAL A 37 2.33 9.16 -1.79
CA VAL A 37 3.08 7.90 -1.97
C VAL A 37 2.64 7.22 -3.25
N GLU A 38 3.57 6.90 -4.13
CA GLU A 38 3.32 6.04 -5.26
C GLU A 38 3.53 4.57 -4.89
N LEU A 39 2.54 3.73 -5.17
CA LEU A 39 2.67 2.26 -5.11
C LEU A 39 2.87 1.72 -6.51
N TYR A 40 4.02 1.12 -6.74
CA TYR A 40 4.41 0.53 -8.01
C TYR A 40 4.38 -0.99 -7.93
N ALA A 41 3.45 -1.59 -8.67
CA ALA A 41 3.23 -3.02 -8.72
C ALA A 41 4.01 -3.68 -9.85
N GLN A 42 4.64 -4.81 -9.56
CA GLN A 42 5.39 -5.63 -10.50
C GLN A 42 5.19 -7.11 -10.14
N GLN A 43 5.25 -8.03 -11.10
CA GLN A 43 5.28 -9.48 -10.81
C GLN A 43 6.65 -9.85 -10.21
N PHE A 44 6.80 -10.18 -8.92
CA PHE A 44 5.76 -10.34 -7.90
C PHE A 44 6.13 -9.56 -6.64
N ASN A 45 6.34 -8.28 -6.75
CA ASN A 45 6.67 -7.42 -5.61
C ASN A 45 6.00 -6.04 -5.70
N TRP A 46 6.10 -5.30 -4.63
CA TRP A 46 5.70 -3.91 -4.50
C TRP A 46 6.91 -3.03 -4.27
N LYS A 47 6.85 -1.80 -4.77
CA LYS A 47 7.76 -0.72 -4.40
C LYS A 47 6.91 0.47 -3.97
N ALA A 48 7.35 1.17 -2.94
CA ALA A 48 6.77 2.44 -2.56
C ALA A 48 7.76 3.55 -2.92
N ARG A 49 7.26 4.61 -3.54
CA ARG A 49 8.01 5.83 -3.84
C ARG A 49 7.35 7.00 -3.10
N TYR A 50 8.12 7.67 -2.30
CA TYR A 50 7.70 8.89 -1.61
C TYR A 50 8.17 10.10 -2.40
N ALA A 51 7.31 11.09 -2.51
CA ALA A 51 7.72 12.43 -2.90
C ALA A 51 8.68 12.96 -1.84
N GLY A 52 9.82 13.44 -2.25
CA GLY A 52 10.89 13.89 -1.36
C GLY A 52 10.52 15.11 -0.52
N GLU A 53 11.48 16.00 -0.32
CA GLU A 53 11.29 17.22 0.48
C GLU A 53 10.35 18.23 -0.18
N ASP A 54 10.29 18.24 -1.54
CA ASP A 54 9.44 19.13 -2.30
C ASP A 54 7.95 18.71 -2.29
N GLY A 55 7.64 17.49 -1.84
CA GLY A 55 6.29 16.93 -1.79
C GLY A 55 5.71 16.57 -3.16
N VAL A 56 6.51 16.61 -4.23
CA VAL A 56 6.08 16.36 -5.60
C VAL A 56 6.81 15.15 -6.17
N LEU A 57 6.05 14.15 -6.61
CA LEU A 57 6.63 13.01 -7.31
C LEU A 57 7.14 13.44 -8.70
N GLY A 58 8.39 13.17 -8.99
CA GLY A 58 8.94 13.40 -10.32
C GLY A 58 8.26 12.57 -11.41
N ASP A 59 8.29 13.06 -12.64
CA ASP A 59 7.76 12.34 -13.80
C ASP A 59 8.42 10.96 -13.94
N ALA A 60 7.63 9.98 -14.34
CA ALA A 60 8.11 8.62 -14.49
C ALA A 60 7.50 7.91 -15.70
N ASN A 61 8.33 7.16 -16.41
CA ASN A 61 7.94 6.42 -17.61
C ASN A 61 8.58 5.03 -17.61
N VAL A 62 7.86 4.05 -18.12
CA VAL A 62 8.34 2.67 -18.28
C VAL A 62 9.60 2.58 -19.12
N ARG A 63 9.86 3.54 -20.01
CA ARG A 63 11.05 3.59 -20.86
C ARG A 63 12.35 3.82 -20.09
N PHE A 64 12.26 4.43 -18.91
CA PHE A 64 13.42 4.71 -18.05
C PHE A 64 13.67 3.62 -17.01
N LEU A 65 12.87 2.55 -17.05
CA LEU A 65 13.10 1.39 -16.18
C LEU A 65 14.46 0.80 -16.45
N GLN A 66 15.18 0.49 -15.37
CA GLN A 66 16.52 -0.08 -15.38
C GLN A 66 17.63 0.83 -15.94
N ASP A 67 17.34 2.09 -16.25
CA ASP A 67 18.40 3.09 -16.47
C ASP A 67 19.34 3.15 -15.25
N PHE A 68 20.54 3.68 -15.46
CA PHE A 68 21.59 3.73 -14.43
C PHE A 68 21.99 2.34 -13.89
N ASP A 69 22.30 1.41 -14.81
CA ASP A 69 22.71 0.04 -14.45
C ASP A 69 21.67 -0.73 -13.62
N GLY A 70 20.39 -0.48 -13.89
CA GLY A 70 19.28 -1.14 -13.21
C GLY A 70 18.85 -0.50 -11.89
N LYS A 71 19.40 0.65 -11.52
CA LYS A 71 19.07 1.36 -10.28
C LYS A 71 17.73 2.10 -10.36
N ASN A 72 17.27 2.47 -11.56
CA ASN A 72 15.97 3.13 -11.75
C ASN A 72 14.82 2.11 -11.72
N LEU A 73 14.33 1.82 -10.54
CA LEU A 73 13.39 0.72 -10.31
C LEU A 73 11.94 1.04 -10.65
N VAL A 74 11.57 2.31 -10.80
CA VAL A 74 10.19 2.77 -11.07
C VAL A 74 10.08 3.66 -12.30
N GLY A 75 11.23 3.88 -13.00
CA GLY A 75 11.31 4.61 -14.25
C GLY A 75 11.20 6.12 -14.07
N ILE A 76 11.82 6.71 -13.06
CA ILE A 76 11.88 8.17 -12.85
C ILE A 76 12.63 8.81 -14.04
N ASP A 77 12.10 9.91 -14.54
CA ASP A 77 12.75 10.73 -15.56
C ASP A 77 13.86 11.57 -14.91
N ALA A 78 15.12 11.22 -15.18
CA ALA A 78 16.26 11.95 -14.64
C ALA A 78 16.44 13.36 -15.25
N THR A 79 15.57 13.79 -16.15
CA THR A 79 15.53 15.18 -16.64
C THR A 79 14.55 16.05 -15.86
N ASP A 80 13.67 15.43 -15.06
CA ASP A 80 12.76 16.13 -14.16
C ASP A 80 13.44 16.37 -12.80
N PRO A 81 13.64 17.63 -12.40
CA PRO A 81 14.29 17.94 -11.13
C PRO A 81 13.51 17.45 -9.90
N ASN A 82 12.17 17.36 -9.97
CA ASN A 82 11.33 16.91 -8.85
C ASN A 82 11.57 15.43 -8.51
N GLY A 83 12.12 14.64 -9.42
CA GLY A 83 12.38 13.22 -9.18
C GLY A 83 13.68 12.93 -8.41
N PHE A 84 14.56 13.91 -8.23
CA PHE A 84 15.89 13.65 -7.64
C PHE A 84 15.83 13.39 -6.13
N ASP A 85 14.89 13.97 -5.43
CA ASP A 85 14.69 13.78 -3.99
C ASP A 85 13.67 12.67 -3.66
N ASP A 86 13.05 12.06 -4.68
CA ASP A 86 12.18 10.90 -4.51
C ASP A 86 12.91 9.74 -3.84
N ILE A 87 12.21 9.04 -2.96
CA ILE A 87 12.74 7.94 -2.17
C ILE A 87 12.01 6.64 -2.51
N ILE A 88 12.75 5.60 -2.91
CA ILE A 88 12.18 4.30 -3.30
C ILE A 88 12.52 3.25 -2.25
N VAL A 89 11.49 2.61 -1.69
CA VAL A 89 11.64 1.61 -0.63
C VAL A 89 10.80 0.35 -0.87
N GLN A 90 11.09 -0.71 -0.10
CA GLN A 90 10.40 -2.00 -0.16
C GLN A 90 9.53 -2.29 1.09
N GLU A 91 9.49 -1.36 2.03
CA GLU A 91 8.55 -1.35 3.16
C GLU A 91 7.80 -0.03 3.16
N LEU A 92 6.53 -0.05 3.49
CA LEU A 92 5.69 1.14 3.47
C LEU A 92 5.55 1.69 4.89
N HIS A 93 6.07 2.88 5.15
CA HIS A 93 5.96 3.59 6.41
C HIS A 93 4.95 4.72 6.31
N LEU A 94 4.03 4.80 7.25
CA LEU A 94 2.95 5.78 7.25
C LEU A 94 2.87 6.48 8.61
N PRO A 95 2.82 7.82 8.64
CA PRO A 95 2.57 8.56 9.87
C PRO A 95 1.11 8.42 10.31
N VAL A 96 0.87 8.15 11.59
CA VAL A 96 -0.47 8.10 12.16
C VAL A 96 -1.10 9.50 12.20
N GLY A 97 -2.37 9.60 11.82
CA GLY A 97 -3.13 10.86 11.88
C GLY A 97 -2.94 11.79 10.69
N ARG A 98 -1.98 11.54 9.81
CA ARG A 98 -1.76 12.27 8.57
C ARG A 98 -2.47 11.60 7.40
N GLU A 99 -3.10 12.36 6.53
CA GLU A 99 -3.67 11.84 5.30
C GLU A 99 -2.59 11.36 4.35
N VAL A 100 -2.83 10.22 3.71
CA VAL A 100 -1.92 9.64 2.72
C VAL A 100 -2.68 9.47 1.41
N ILE A 101 -2.17 10.11 0.37
CA ILE A 101 -2.65 9.99 -0.99
C ILE A 101 -1.78 8.95 -1.71
N PHE A 102 -2.40 7.85 -2.09
CA PHE A 102 -1.75 6.80 -2.85
C PHE A 102 -1.99 6.99 -4.34
N LYS A 103 -0.91 7.09 -5.11
CA LYS A 103 -0.91 7.00 -6.57
C LYS A 103 -0.42 5.60 -6.96
N MET A 104 -1.20 4.85 -7.69
CA MET A 104 -0.93 3.43 -7.95
C MET A 104 -0.70 3.19 -9.42
N ARG A 105 0.41 2.56 -9.73
CA ARG A 105 0.79 2.16 -11.09
C ARG A 105 1.16 0.68 -11.15
N SER A 106 1.13 0.12 -12.33
CA SER A 106 1.62 -1.22 -12.60
C SER A 106 2.61 -1.22 -13.76
N GLN A 107 3.67 -2.00 -13.62
CA GLN A 107 4.69 -2.20 -14.64
C GLN A 107 4.23 -3.15 -15.75
N ASP A 108 3.48 -4.19 -15.42
CA ASP A 108 3.29 -5.35 -16.27
C ASP A 108 1.82 -5.74 -16.45
N VAL A 109 1.20 -6.36 -15.48
CA VAL A 109 -0.18 -6.87 -15.53
C VAL A 109 -1.08 -6.12 -14.53
N LEU A 110 -2.36 -6.47 -14.52
CA LEU A 110 -3.28 -5.96 -13.50
C LEU A 110 -2.92 -6.53 -12.13
N HIS A 111 -2.70 -5.63 -11.17
CA HIS A 111 -2.61 -5.93 -9.75
C HIS A 111 -3.73 -5.20 -8.99
N SER A 112 -3.86 -5.44 -7.71
CA SER A 112 -4.77 -4.68 -6.85
C SER A 112 -4.11 -4.48 -5.51
N ALA A 113 -3.86 -3.22 -5.15
CA ALA A 113 -3.38 -2.84 -3.83
C ALA A 113 -4.51 -3.04 -2.82
N TYR A 114 -4.37 -4.02 -1.95
CA TYR A 114 -5.36 -4.36 -0.94
C TYR A 114 -4.73 -4.29 0.45
N MET A 115 -5.26 -3.41 1.26
CA MET A 115 -4.84 -3.17 2.64
C MET A 115 -5.99 -3.54 3.59
N PRO A 116 -6.11 -4.82 4.00
CA PRO A 116 -7.31 -5.35 4.68
C PRO A 116 -7.66 -4.62 5.99
N HIS A 117 -6.65 -4.22 6.77
CA HIS A 117 -6.88 -3.55 8.05
C HIS A 117 -7.31 -2.09 7.91
N PHE A 118 -7.03 -1.46 6.77
CA PHE A 118 -7.53 -0.14 6.41
C PHE A 118 -8.83 -0.20 5.61
N ARG A 119 -9.28 -1.41 5.22
CA ARG A 119 -10.44 -1.63 4.34
C ARG A 119 -10.33 -0.88 3.01
N ALA A 120 -9.10 -0.68 2.56
CA ALA A 120 -8.78 0.01 1.33
C ALA A 120 -8.40 -0.99 0.24
N GLN A 121 -8.90 -0.75 -0.97
CA GLN A 121 -8.53 -1.51 -2.16
C GLN A 121 -8.62 -0.63 -3.40
N MET A 122 -7.57 -0.65 -4.22
CA MET A 122 -7.57 -0.01 -5.52
C MET A 122 -6.76 -0.84 -6.53
N ASN A 123 -7.22 -0.88 -7.78
CA ASN A 123 -6.52 -1.61 -8.83
C ASN A 123 -5.32 -0.80 -9.33
N CYS A 124 -4.19 -1.50 -9.53
CA CYS A 124 -3.02 -0.98 -10.24
C CYS A 124 -3.11 -1.43 -11.69
N VAL A 125 -3.35 -0.49 -12.60
CA VAL A 125 -3.62 -0.77 -14.02
C VAL A 125 -2.43 -0.32 -14.86
N PRO A 126 -1.86 -1.19 -15.73
CA PRO A 126 -0.81 -0.77 -16.64
C PRO A 126 -1.26 0.40 -17.52
N GLY A 127 -0.42 1.43 -17.62
CA GLY A 127 -0.66 2.59 -18.46
C GLY A 127 -1.60 3.65 -17.89
N MET A 128 -2.09 3.50 -16.64
CA MET A 128 -2.85 4.55 -15.96
C MET A 128 -2.48 4.67 -14.49
N ILE A 129 -2.68 5.85 -13.94
CA ILE A 129 -2.57 6.12 -12.50
C ILE A 129 -3.96 6.02 -11.90
N THR A 130 -4.10 5.24 -10.84
CA THR A 130 -5.29 5.22 -10.00
C THR A 130 -4.95 5.81 -8.64
N GLU A 131 -5.92 6.44 -7.98
CA GLU A 131 -5.69 7.17 -6.75
C GLU A 131 -6.69 6.73 -5.67
N PHE A 132 -6.22 6.75 -4.43
CA PHE A 132 -7.03 6.54 -3.24
C PHE A 132 -6.36 7.18 -2.04
N ALA A 133 -7.14 7.78 -1.14
CA ALA A 133 -6.61 8.42 0.05
C ALA A 133 -7.25 7.86 1.33
N PHE A 134 -6.48 7.81 2.40
CA PHE A 134 -7.00 7.55 3.75
C PHE A 134 -6.03 8.04 4.83
N THR A 135 -6.54 8.19 6.05
CA THR A 135 -5.74 8.56 7.22
C THR A 135 -5.59 7.37 8.16
N PRO A 136 -4.37 6.85 8.37
CA PRO A 136 -4.11 5.82 9.39
C PRO A 136 -4.44 6.35 10.79
N LYS A 137 -5.20 5.59 11.59
CA LYS A 137 -5.67 6.05 12.92
C LYS A 137 -5.00 5.35 14.09
N THR A 138 -4.29 4.26 13.85
CA THR A 138 -3.72 3.40 14.89
C THR A 138 -2.34 2.95 14.45
N THR A 139 -1.34 3.12 15.30
CA THR A 139 0.02 2.67 15.01
C THR A 139 0.11 1.14 15.01
N THR A 140 1.18 0.62 14.40
CA THR A 140 1.45 -0.83 14.39
C THR A 140 1.63 -1.36 15.82
N GLU A 141 2.31 -0.60 16.67
CA GLU A 141 2.52 -0.97 18.08
C GLU A 141 1.23 -0.99 18.88
N GLU A 142 0.39 0.05 18.75
CA GLU A 142 -0.93 0.08 19.40
C GLU A 142 -1.81 -1.10 18.93
N MET A 143 -1.76 -1.45 17.64
CA MET A 143 -2.50 -2.60 17.13
C MET A 143 -1.98 -3.92 17.69
N ARG A 144 -0.67 -4.06 17.90
CA ARG A 144 -0.07 -5.24 18.55
C ARG A 144 -0.51 -5.39 20.01
N LEU A 145 -0.81 -4.27 20.68
CA LEU A 145 -1.32 -4.25 22.05
C LEU A 145 -2.84 -4.43 22.15
N ASN A 146 -3.56 -4.41 21.03
CA ASN A 146 -5.01 -4.60 21.00
C ASN A 146 -5.36 -6.02 21.47
N PRO A 147 -6.29 -6.19 22.45
CA PRO A 147 -6.63 -7.49 23.01
C PRO A 147 -7.13 -8.52 21.99
N GLU A 148 -7.91 -8.06 20.99
CA GLU A 148 -8.42 -8.94 19.93
C GLU A 148 -7.26 -9.41 19.03
N MET A 149 -6.31 -8.52 18.73
CA MET A 149 -5.13 -8.86 17.95
C MET A 149 -4.20 -9.81 18.70
N ILE A 150 -3.97 -9.58 19.99
CA ILE A 150 -3.20 -10.50 20.86
C ILE A 150 -3.82 -11.90 20.83
N ALA A 151 -5.15 -12.00 20.99
CA ALA A 151 -5.84 -13.28 20.95
C ALA A 151 -5.69 -13.98 19.58
N LYS A 152 -5.78 -13.22 18.49
CA LYS A 152 -5.60 -13.70 17.12
C LYS A 152 -4.15 -14.21 16.90
N VAL A 153 -3.15 -13.44 17.28
CA VAL A 153 -1.73 -13.80 17.19
C VAL A 153 -1.44 -15.08 17.99
N LYS A 154 -1.95 -15.17 19.21
CA LYS A 154 -1.81 -16.37 20.05
C LYS A 154 -2.41 -17.62 19.38
N LYS A 155 -3.58 -17.49 18.75
CA LYS A 155 -4.22 -18.59 18.00
C LYS A 155 -3.38 -19.00 16.79
N ILE A 156 -2.87 -18.05 16.02
CA ILE A 156 -2.01 -18.31 14.86
C ILE A 156 -0.72 -19.02 15.31
N ASN A 157 -0.08 -18.53 16.37
CA ASN A 157 1.18 -19.09 16.86
C ASN A 157 1.01 -20.50 17.43
N LYS A 158 -0.16 -20.82 18.00
CA LYS A 158 -0.48 -22.20 18.37
C LYS A 158 -0.47 -23.14 17.16
N ILE A 159 -1.11 -22.73 16.04
CA ILE A 159 -1.16 -23.52 14.81
C ILE A 159 0.24 -23.63 14.18
N ARG A 160 1.02 -22.52 14.15
CA ARG A 160 2.38 -22.52 13.62
C ARG A 160 3.31 -23.44 14.43
N MET A 161 3.16 -23.46 15.73
CA MET A 161 3.94 -24.34 16.61
C MET A 161 3.62 -25.82 16.38
N GLU A 162 2.35 -26.19 16.16
CA GLU A 162 1.96 -27.55 15.82
C GLU A 162 2.54 -27.96 14.46
N LYS A 163 2.43 -27.08 13.45
CA LYS A 163 3.00 -27.31 12.12
C LYS A 163 4.53 -27.36 12.15
N SER A 164 5.20 -26.57 12.98
CA SER A 164 6.66 -26.60 13.14
C SER A 164 7.15 -27.95 13.66
N LYS A 165 6.40 -28.61 14.54
CA LYS A 165 6.76 -29.97 15.02
C LYS A 165 6.72 -30.98 13.88
N GLU A 166 5.75 -30.87 12.99
CA GLU A 166 5.62 -31.75 11.80
C GLU A 166 6.78 -31.50 10.82
N LEU A 167 7.10 -30.21 10.54
CA LEU A 167 8.20 -29.82 9.66
C LEU A 167 9.54 -30.31 10.19
N VAL A 168 9.83 -30.09 11.45
CA VAL A 168 11.09 -30.56 12.08
C VAL A 168 11.19 -32.09 12.06
N ALA A 169 10.08 -32.80 12.25
CA ALA A 169 10.05 -34.26 12.16
C ALA A 169 10.31 -34.76 10.72
N SER A 170 10.01 -33.97 9.69
CA SER A 170 10.32 -34.27 8.29
C SER A 170 11.70 -33.76 7.82
N GLY A 171 12.48 -33.11 8.70
CA GLY A 171 13.80 -32.59 8.38
C GLY A 171 13.83 -31.16 7.88
N ASP A 172 12.70 -30.45 7.94
CA ASP A 172 12.56 -29.04 7.58
C ASP A 172 12.79 -28.13 8.79
N THR A 173 12.86 -26.83 8.55
CA THR A 173 13.02 -25.80 9.58
C THR A 173 11.68 -25.46 10.25
N ALA A 174 11.73 -25.13 11.56
CA ALA A 174 10.57 -24.61 12.27
C ALA A 174 10.11 -23.25 11.70
N LEU A 175 8.81 -22.99 11.76
CA LEU A 175 8.26 -21.69 11.40
C LEU A 175 8.51 -20.67 12.51
N ASP A 176 8.96 -19.47 12.14
CA ASP A 176 9.09 -18.38 13.10
C ASP A 176 7.73 -17.98 13.71
N PRO A 177 7.71 -17.51 14.95
CA PRO A 177 6.50 -16.95 15.53
C PRO A 177 5.93 -15.82 14.67
N TYR A 178 4.62 -15.84 14.48
CA TYR A 178 3.92 -14.75 13.79
C TYR A 178 3.81 -13.54 14.72
N GLU A 179 4.15 -12.38 14.21
CA GLU A 179 3.88 -11.08 14.79
C GLU A 179 2.94 -10.31 13.89
N PHE A 180 2.09 -9.47 14.46
CA PHE A 180 1.19 -8.65 13.65
C PHE A 180 1.95 -7.53 12.95
N ASP A 181 1.73 -7.41 11.66
CA ASP A 181 2.04 -6.23 10.84
C ASP A 181 0.82 -5.88 9.98
N TYR A 182 0.68 -4.62 9.66
CA TYR A 182 -0.18 -4.23 8.55
C TYR A 182 0.44 -4.71 7.24
N LEU A 183 -0.39 -5.11 6.30
CA LEU A 183 0.08 -5.65 5.02
C LEU A 183 -0.64 -4.99 3.85
N LEU A 184 0.13 -4.71 2.81
CA LEU A 184 -0.32 -4.51 1.45
C LEU A 184 -0.23 -5.85 0.72
N LEU A 185 -1.34 -6.32 0.20
CA LEU A 185 -1.46 -7.60 -0.50
C LEU A 185 -1.89 -7.35 -1.96
N CYS A 186 -1.53 -8.25 -2.85
CA CYS A 186 -2.15 -8.27 -4.17
C CYS A 186 -3.48 -9.03 -4.10
N ASN A 187 -4.59 -8.39 -4.50
CA ASN A 187 -5.94 -8.99 -4.51
C ASN A 187 -6.47 -9.22 -5.94
N LYS A 188 -5.59 -9.24 -6.93
CA LYS A 188 -5.90 -9.58 -8.33
C LYS A 188 -4.93 -10.65 -8.79
N ILE A 189 -5.43 -11.79 -9.27
CA ILE A 189 -4.57 -12.88 -9.75
C ILE A 189 -3.66 -12.33 -10.86
N CYS A 190 -2.37 -12.23 -10.56
CA CYS A 190 -1.36 -11.61 -11.41
C CYS A 190 -0.31 -12.59 -11.93
N GLY A 191 -0.36 -13.87 -11.54
CA GLY A 191 0.55 -14.92 -12.02
C GLY A 191 0.93 -15.95 -10.96
N ALA A 192 1.98 -16.72 -11.20
CA ALA A 192 2.34 -17.89 -10.41
C ALA A 192 2.66 -17.61 -8.94
N SER A 193 3.31 -16.49 -8.63
CA SER A 193 3.66 -16.10 -7.26
C SER A 193 2.71 -15.03 -6.67
N HIS A 194 1.53 -14.88 -7.23
CA HIS A 194 0.49 -13.98 -6.72
C HIS A 194 0.24 -14.14 -5.21
N TYR A 195 0.23 -15.37 -4.72
CA TYR A 195 -0.02 -15.69 -3.31
C TYR A 195 1.02 -15.10 -2.33
N ASN A 196 2.21 -14.77 -2.81
CA ASN A 196 3.31 -14.23 -2.01
C ASN A 196 3.59 -12.74 -2.30
N MET A 197 2.80 -12.11 -3.17
CA MET A 197 2.96 -10.70 -3.50
C MET A 197 2.39 -9.81 -2.37
N GLN A 198 3.26 -9.44 -1.44
CA GLN A 198 2.92 -8.64 -0.27
C GLN A 198 4.04 -7.66 0.09
N MET A 199 3.67 -6.58 0.76
CA MET A 199 4.58 -5.59 1.35
C MET A 199 4.14 -5.30 2.77
N LYS A 200 5.09 -5.14 3.68
CA LYS A 200 4.84 -4.74 5.05
C LYS A 200 4.49 -3.26 5.11
N ILE A 201 3.51 -2.91 5.94
CA ILE A 201 3.16 -1.54 6.25
C ILE A 201 3.43 -1.30 7.73
N ILE A 202 4.16 -0.24 8.04
CA ILE A 202 4.46 0.20 9.40
C ILE A 202 3.76 1.54 9.60
N VAL A 203 2.83 1.60 10.54
CA VAL A 203 2.21 2.85 10.97
C VAL A 203 2.87 3.29 12.25
N GLU A 204 3.43 4.47 12.26
CA GLU A 204 4.24 4.98 13.36
C GLU A 204 3.91 6.44 13.70
N SER A 205 4.53 6.98 14.76
CA SER A 205 4.35 8.40 15.10
C SER A 205 4.97 9.28 14.02
N GLU A 206 4.46 10.53 13.87
CA GLU A 206 5.04 11.52 12.94
C GLU A 206 6.54 11.72 13.18
N LYS A 207 6.96 11.68 14.44
CA LYS A 207 8.36 11.83 14.83
C LYS A 207 9.23 10.66 14.36
N ASP A 208 8.74 9.44 14.51
CA ASP A 208 9.49 8.24 14.11
C ASP A 208 9.52 8.13 12.59
N TYR A 209 8.40 8.45 11.92
CA TYR A 209 8.33 8.56 10.46
C TYR A 209 9.34 9.59 9.92
N ALA A 210 9.38 10.79 10.50
CA ALA A 210 10.33 11.84 10.07
C ALA A 210 11.79 11.40 10.23
N LYS A 211 12.10 10.64 11.28
CA LYS A 211 13.43 10.06 11.44
C LYS A 211 13.70 8.97 10.41
N TRP A 212 12.75 8.06 10.19
CA TRP A 212 12.91 6.97 9.23
C TRP A 212 13.11 7.50 7.80
N ILE A 213 12.31 8.47 7.35
CA ILE A 213 12.41 9.01 5.98
C ILE A 213 13.74 9.75 5.76
N ALA A 214 14.24 10.45 6.78
CA ALA A 214 15.53 11.13 6.72
C ALA A 214 16.74 10.19 6.63
N ASP A 215 16.60 8.93 7.06
CA ASP A 215 17.63 7.89 6.95
C ASP A 215 17.60 7.17 5.58
N GLN A 216 16.63 7.47 4.71
CA GLN A 216 16.50 6.82 3.39
C GLN A 216 17.35 7.54 2.34
N GLN A 217 17.79 6.80 1.32
CA GLN A 217 18.50 7.35 0.18
C GLN A 217 17.54 7.94 -0.85
N THR A 218 17.86 9.12 -1.33
CA THR A 218 17.13 9.74 -2.46
C THR A 218 17.52 9.08 -3.78
N PHE A 219 16.69 9.26 -4.81
CA PHE A 219 16.99 8.77 -6.15
C PHE A 219 18.32 9.31 -6.68
N ALA A 220 18.61 10.60 -6.43
CA ALA A 220 19.89 11.20 -6.82
C ALA A 220 21.10 10.50 -6.19
N GLU A 221 21.02 10.08 -4.93
CA GLU A 221 22.08 9.34 -4.24
C GLU A 221 22.24 7.90 -4.76
N VAL A 222 21.12 7.27 -5.11
CA VAL A 222 21.11 5.88 -5.61
C VAL A 222 21.75 5.78 -7.00
N ILE A 223 21.55 6.77 -7.90
CA ILE A 223 22.03 6.72 -9.28
C ILE A 223 23.51 7.16 -9.44
N GLN A 224 24.10 7.76 -8.41
CA GLN A 224 25.54 8.07 -8.36
C GLN A 224 26.35 6.78 -8.14
#